data_67e809b05fe880cb4c70437f3faf9937
#
_entry.id   67e809b05fe880cb4c70437f3faf9937
#
_cell.length_a   1.000
_cell.length_b   1.000
_cell.length_c   1.000
_cell.angle_alpha   90.00
_cell.angle_beta   90.00
_cell.angle_gamma   90.00
#
_symmetry.space_group_name_H-M   'P 1'
#
loop_
_entity.id
_entity.type
_entity.pdbx_description
1 polymer ?
#
loop_
_entity_poly.entity_id
_entity_poly.type
_entity_poly.pdbx_seq_one_letter_code
_entity_poly.pdbx_strand_id
1 'polypeptide(L)'
;MIDEPRARELGKAALESDDDDVVLGDARELNEGWYFPCIAKRSRVFTGVIINKETGRELLIMLHSPMERDPSLYDRGYQFRKYDLVILAITDFEHTVSTIIEMHFVIVAPYYKYDRVWRVGRKLTEAEVRERLSTLPAIFTGRFEFGLEHLERAREEEWFEFKALEYRGRGGRD
;
A
#
# COMPACT_ATOMS: atom_id res chain seq x y z
N MET A 1 -20.19 6.45 13.35
CA MET A 1 -20.00 5.59 12.15
C MET A 1 -20.54 6.34 10.95
N ILE A 2 -19.78 6.42 9.85
CA ILE A 2 -20.15 7.17 8.64
C ILE A 2 -21.04 6.27 7.80
N ASP A 3 -22.21 6.78 7.42
CA ASP A 3 -23.15 6.10 6.52
C ASP A 3 -22.75 6.24 5.04
N GLU A 4 -23.40 5.48 4.17
CA GLU A 4 -23.10 5.49 2.73
C GLU A 4 -23.24 6.89 2.10
N PRO A 5 -24.34 7.67 2.32
CA PRO A 5 -24.48 8.99 1.72
C PRO A 5 -23.32 9.93 2.08
N ARG A 6 -22.92 9.94 3.35
CA ARG A 6 -21.80 10.77 3.81
C ARG A 6 -20.45 10.27 3.28
N ALA A 7 -20.27 8.96 3.22
CA ALA A 7 -19.06 8.35 2.61
C ALA A 7 -18.95 8.70 1.13
N ARG A 8 -20.06 8.71 0.39
CA ARG A 8 -20.12 9.08 -1.02
C ARG A 8 -19.72 10.54 -1.24
N GLU A 9 -20.17 11.45 -0.40
CA GLU A 9 -19.76 12.87 -0.44
C GLU A 9 -18.24 13.00 -0.25
N LEU A 10 -17.69 12.34 0.78
CA LEU A 10 -16.25 12.36 1.07
C LEU A 10 -15.45 11.74 -0.10
N GLY A 11 -15.90 10.62 -0.63
CA GLY A 11 -15.24 9.94 -1.76
C GLY A 11 -15.25 10.80 -3.02
N LYS A 12 -16.34 11.51 -3.29
CA LYS A 12 -16.43 12.45 -4.38
C LYS A 12 -15.43 13.59 -4.20
N ALA A 13 -15.43 14.23 -3.03
CA ALA A 13 -14.50 15.32 -2.71
C ALA A 13 -13.03 14.89 -2.80
N ALA A 14 -12.69 13.65 -2.41
CA ALA A 14 -11.33 13.13 -2.47
C ALA A 14 -10.82 12.89 -3.91
N LEU A 15 -11.72 12.69 -4.87
CA LEU A 15 -11.40 12.43 -6.28
C LEU A 15 -11.58 13.65 -7.18
N GLU A 16 -12.30 14.68 -6.73
CA GLU A 16 -12.49 15.93 -7.49
C GLU A 16 -11.17 16.68 -7.61
N SER A 17 -10.70 16.86 -8.84
CA SER A 17 -9.76 17.90 -9.21
C SER A 17 -10.50 18.98 -9.98
N ASP A 18 -10.01 20.21 -9.98
CA ASP A 18 -10.71 21.41 -10.49
C ASP A 18 -11.31 21.31 -11.92
N ASP A 19 -11.00 20.25 -12.66
CA ASP A 19 -11.38 20.08 -14.08
C ASP A 19 -12.14 18.77 -14.39
N ASP A 20 -12.43 17.90 -13.45
CA ASP A 20 -13.02 16.58 -13.76
C ASP A 20 -14.34 16.31 -13.01
N ASP A 21 -15.41 16.09 -13.76
CA ASP A 21 -16.65 15.51 -13.24
C ASP A 21 -16.44 14.06 -12.82
N VAL A 22 -16.25 13.83 -11.52
CA VAL A 22 -16.10 12.49 -10.95
C VAL A 22 -17.47 11.88 -10.71
N VAL A 23 -17.70 10.71 -11.32
CA VAL A 23 -18.88 9.90 -11.08
C VAL A 23 -18.48 8.65 -10.31
N LEU A 24 -19.02 8.50 -9.10
CA LEU A 24 -18.88 7.29 -8.31
C LEU A 24 -19.97 6.29 -8.68
N GLY A 25 -19.57 5.04 -8.87
CA GLY A 25 -20.48 3.93 -9.08
C GLY A 25 -21.22 3.49 -7.80
N ASP A 26 -21.83 2.32 -7.85
CA ASP A 26 -22.56 1.75 -6.73
C ASP A 26 -21.63 1.44 -5.57
N ALA A 27 -22.08 1.76 -4.35
CA ALA A 27 -21.35 1.49 -3.15
C ALA A 27 -21.26 -0.02 -2.88
N ARG A 28 -20.06 -0.47 -2.48
CA ARG A 28 -19.86 -1.78 -1.89
C ARG A 28 -19.51 -1.62 -0.43
N GLU A 29 -20.32 -2.16 0.43
CA GLU A 29 -20.04 -2.17 1.86
C GLU A 29 -18.92 -3.17 2.19
N LEU A 30 -17.92 -2.68 2.92
CA LEU A 30 -16.87 -3.46 3.55
C LEU A 30 -17.11 -3.46 5.07
N ASN A 31 -16.38 -4.29 5.83
CA ASN A 31 -16.51 -4.27 7.28
C ASN A 31 -16.10 -2.91 7.86
N GLU A 32 -14.94 -2.40 7.45
CA GLU A 32 -14.35 -1.16 7.97
C GLU A 32 -14.51 0.05 7.05
N GLY A 33 -15.07 -0.11 5.86
CA GLY A 33 -15.15 0.96 4.87
C GLY A 33 -16.33 0.88 3.92
N TRP A 34 -16.45 1.94 3.11
CA TRP A 34 -17.32 2.01 1.93
C TRP A 34 -16.45 2.13 0.69
N TYR A 35 -16.51 1.15 -0.20
CA TYR A 35 -15.82 1.21 -1.50
C TYR A 35 -16.74 1.77 -2.57
N PHE A 36 -16.24 2.72 -3.33
CA PHE A 36 -16.90 3.29 -4.50
C PHE A 36 -15.97 3.16 -5.71
N PRO A 37 -16.38 2.43 -6.77
CA PRO A 37 -15.65 2.46 -8.02
C PRO A 37 -15.80 3.84 -8.67
N CYS A 38 -14.75 4.32 -9.34
CA CYS A 38 -14.76 5.57 -10.07
C CYS A 38 -15.09 5.31 -11.55
N ILE A 39 -16.16 5.96 -12.06
CA ILE A 39 -16.59 5.87 -13.47
C ILE A 39 -16.13 7.11 -14.24
N ALA A 40 -15.05 7.77 -13.82
CA ALA A 40 -14.59 9.01 -14.41
C ALA A 40 -14.14 8.86 -15.87
N LYS A 41 -14.51 9.82 -16.71
CA LYS A 41 -14.21 9.79 -18.14
C LYS A 41 -12.77 10.18 -18.49
N ARG A 42 -11.99 10.84 -17.64
CA ARG A 42 -10.69 11.45 -18.02
C ARG A 42 -9.49 11.09 -17.14
N SER A 43 -9.57 11.06 -15.83
CA SER A 43 -8.44 10.68 -15.00
C SER A 43 -8.45 9.18 -14.73
N ARG A 44 -7.54 8.45 -15.37
CA ARG A 44 -7.41 6.98 -15.18
C ARG A 44 -6.36 6.62 -14.14
N VAL A 45 -5.98 7.56 -13.28
CA VAL A 45 -4.99 7.28 -12.22
C VAL A 45 -5.64 6.54 -11.07
N PHE A 46 -6.88 6.94 -10.72
CA PHE A 46 -7.66 6.30 -9.65
C PHE A 46 -8.87 5.58 -10.23
N THR A 47 -9.07 4.34 -9.81
CA THR A 47 -10.18 3.48 -10.23
C THR A 47 -11.26 3.37 -9.18
N GLY A 48 -11.03 3.91 -7.99
CA GLY A 48 -12.00 3.94 -6.91
C GLY A 48 -11.47 4.62 -5.66
N VAL A 49 -12.33 4.69 -4.66
CA VAL A 49 -12.01 5.20 -3.33
C VAL A 49 -12.66 4.34 -2.26
N ILE A 50 -11.95 4.13 -1.15
CA ILE A 50 -12.51 3.55 0.06
C ILE A 50 -12.56 4.63 1.13
N ILE A 51 -13.70 4.77 1.80
CA ILE A 51 -13.91 5.67 2.93
C ILE A 51 -14.05 4.84 4.20
N ASN A 52 -13.17 5.06 5.16
CA ASN A 52 -13.23 4.38 6.45
C ASN A 52 -14.49 4.78 7.23
N LYS A 53 -15.23 3.80 7.74
CA LYS A 53 -16.51 4.02 8.43
C LYS A 53 -16.40 4.77 9.76
N GLU A 54 -15.27 4.64 10.44
CA GLU A 54 -15.07 5.28 11.72
C GLU A 54 -14.47 6.68 11.59
N THR A 55 -13.40 6.78 10.80
CA THR A 55 -12.58 8.00 10.74
C THR A 55 -12.93 8.92 9.58
N GLY A 56 -13.61 8.43 8.54
CA GLY A 56 -13.85 9.17 7.29
C GLY A 56 -12.62 9.31 6.42
N ARG A 57 -11.51 8.67 6.79
CA ARG A 57 -10.27 8.72 6.02
C ARG A 57 -10.47 8.04 4.66
N GLU A 58 -10.02 8.70 3.62
CA GLU A 58 -10.04 8.20 2.25
C GLU A 58 -8.79 7.37 1.92
N LEU A 59 -8.97 6.31 1.16
CA LEU A 59 -7.93 5.57 0.47
C LEU A 59 -8.26 5.54 -1.02
N LEU A 60 -7.48 6.28 -1.82
CA LEU A 60 -7.63 6.29 -3.27
C LEU A 60 -7.02 5.02 -3.88
N ILE A 61 -7.81 4.28 -4.64
CA ILE A 61 -7.40 3.05 -5.31
C ILE A 61 -6.81 3.40 -6.67
N MET A 62 -5.54 3.07 -6.88
CA MET A 62 -4.85 3.32 -8.13
C MET A 62 -5.16 2.23 -9.16
N LEU A 63 -5.08 2.62 -10.44
CA LEU A 63 -5.14 1.67 -11.55
C LEU A 63 -4.09 0.55 -11.36
N HIS A 64 -4.49 -0.69 -11.59
CA HIS A 64 -3.70 -1.91 -11.37
C HIS A 64 -3.37 -2.24 -9.90
N SER A 65 -3.95 -1.52 -8.94
CA SER A 65 -3.89 -1.94 -7.55
C SER A 65 -4.58 -3.30 -7.36
N PRO A 66 -4.04 -4.21 -6.52
CA PRO A 66 -4.77 -5.42 -6.12
C PRO A 66 -6.14 -5.12 -5.53
N MET A 67 -6.32 -4.00 -4.85
CA MET A 67 -7.60 -3.55 -4.28
C MET A 67 -8.64 -3.17 -5.33
N GLU A 68 -8.24 -2.87 -6.57
CA GLU A 68 -9.19 -2.68 -7.68
C GLU A 68 -9.98 -3.96 -7.96
N ARG A 69 -9.33 -5.11 -7.82
CA ARG A 69 -9.94 -6.44 -8.03
C ARG A 69 -10.58 -6.98 -6.76
N ASP A 70 -9.93 -6.78 -5.62
CA ASP A 70 -10.39 -7.24 -4.32
C ASP A 70 -10.35 -6.13 -3.26
N PRO A 71 -11.39 -5.27 -3.17
CA PRO A 71 -11.49 -4.25 -2.14
C PRO A 71 -11.52 -4.80 -0.71
N SER A 72 -11.81 -6.10 -0.51
CA SER A 72 -11.80 -6.73 0.81
C SER A 72 -10.41 -6.81 1.45
N LEU A 73 -9.33 -6.58 0.69
CA LEU A 73 -7.99 -6.39 1.22
C LEU A 73 -7.93 -5.25 2.25
N TYR A 74 -8.81 -4.25 2.12
CA TYR A 74 -8.94 -3.19 3.11
C TYR A 74 -9.27 -3.72 4.50
N ASP A 75 -10.23 -4.65 4.60
CA ASP A 75 -10.64 -5.29 5.85
C ASP A 75 -9.57 -6.23 6.43
N ARG A 76 -8.59 -6.62 5.61
CA ARG A 76 -7.42 -7.41 6.03
C ARG A 76 -6.27 -6.55 6.55
N GLY A 77 -6.50 -5.21 6.70
CA GLY A 77 -5.55 -4.28 7.29
C GLY A 77 -4.71 -3.48 6.27
N TYR A 78 -4.95 -3.63 4.96
CA TYR A 78 -4.23 -2.85 3.96
C TYR A 78 -4.91 -1.50 3.72
N GLN A 79 -4.85 -0.62 4.73
CA GLN A 79 -5.59 0.65 4.76
C GLN A 79 -4.74 1.87 4.36
N PHE A 80 -3.56 1.64 3.77
CA PHE A 80 -2.61 2.71 3.47
C PHE A 80 -2.11 2.62 2.03
N ARG A 81 -1.90 3.77 1.39
CA ARG A 81 -1.23 3.84 0.08
C ARG A 81 0.24 3.44 0.15
N LYS A 82 0.84 3.62 1.29
CA LYS A 82 2.25 3.34 1.53
C LYS A 82 2.39 2.77 2.94
N TYR A 83 3.12 1.70 3.06
CA TYR A 83 3.28 1.01 4.33
C TYR A 83 4.70 0.54 4.57
N ASP A 84 5.01 0.35 5.84
CA ASP A 84 6.18 -0.38 6.30
C ASP A 84 5.77 -1.82 6.58
N LEU A 85 6.55 -2.76 6.08
CA LEU A 85 6.39 -4.17 6.37
C LEU A 85 7.31 -4.57 7.51
N VAL A 86 6.73 -5.12 8.57
CA VAL A 86 7.47 -5.63 9.73
C VAL A 86 7.30 -7.14 9.77
N ILE A 87 8.38 -7.89 9.55
CA ILE A 87 8.39 -9.35 9.64
C ILE A 87 8.74 -9.72 11.08
N LEU A 88 7.85 -10.48 11.72
CA LEU A 88 7.91 -10.81 13.14
C LEU A 88 8.49 -12.21 13.39
N ALA A 89 8.12 -13.17 12.54
CA ALA A 89 8.58 -14.56 12.59
C ALA A 89 8.72 -15.13 11.19
N ILE A 90 9.59 -16.09 10.99
CA ILE A 90 9.82 -16.74 9.69
C ILE A 90 9.71 -18.24 9.89
N THR A 91 8.83 -18.88 9.12
CA THR A 91 8.65 -20.32 9.06
C THR A 91 9.44 -20.91 7.88
N ASP A 92 9.39 -20.24 6.72
CA ASP A 92 10.16 -20.62 5.53
C ASP A 92 11.06 -19.45 5.09
N PHE A 93 12.35 -19.58 5.34
CA PHE A 93 13.32 -18.51 5.09
C PHE A 93 13.51 -18.24 3.60
N GLU A 94 13.59 -19.28 2.75
CA GLU A 94 13.85 -19.11 1.32
C GLU A 94 12.65 -18.50 0.59
N HIS A 95 11.43 -18.94 0.90
CA HIS A 95 10.23 -18.32 0.36
C HIS A 95 10.04 -16.89 0.88
N THR A 96 10.43 -16.61 2.13
CA THR A 96 10.43 -15.23 2.66
C THR A 96 11.38 -14.33 1.90
N VAL A 97 12.63 -14.76 1.65
CA VAL A 97 13.61 -14.01 0.86
C VAL A 97 13.08 -13.74 -0.54
N SER A 98 12.57 -14.77 -1.22
CA SER A 98 12.01 -14.64 -2.59
C SER A 98 10.86 -13.64 -2.63
N THR A 99 9.91 -13.74 -1.69
CA THR A 99 8.77 -12.82 -1.56
C THR A 99 9.23 -11.38 -1.41
N ILE A 100 10.19 -11.10 -0.52
CA ILE A 100 10.69 -9.74 -0.29
C ILE A 100 11.41 -9.18 -1.52
N ILE A 101 12.13 -10.01 -2.26
CA ILE A 101 12.79 -9.62 -3.52
C ILE A 101 11.74 -9.26 -4.58
N GLU A 102 10.72 -10.08 -4.76
CA GLU A 102 9.62 -9.87 -5.71
C GLU A 102 8.82 -8.61 -5.41
N MET A 103 8.71 -8.24 -4.15
CA MET A 103 8.08 -6.98 -3.74
C MET A 103 8.89 -5.74 -4.12
N HIS A 104 10.14 -5.86 -4.52
CA HIS A 104 10.98 -4.78 -5.03
C HIS A 104 11.12 -3.58 -4.09
N PHE A 105 11.41 -3.79 -2.81
CA PHE A 105 11.70 -2.69 -1.90
C PHE A 105 12.87 -1.84 -2.40
N VAL A 106 12.71 -0.52 -2.30
CA VAL A 106 13.68 0.47 -2.77
C VAL A 106 14.34 1.16 -1.59
N ILE A 107 15.66 1.20 -1.60
CA ILE A 107 16.45 2.01 -0.68
C ILE A 107 17.12 3.16 -1.40
N VAL A 108 17.39 4.25 -0.68
CA VAL A 108 18.16 5.38 -1.21
C VAL A 108 19.61 5.16 -0.86
N ALA A 109 20.44 4.90 -1.88
CA ALA A 109 21.88 4.74 -1.73
C ALA A 109 22.62 6.01 -2.18
N PRO A 110 23.62 6.47 -1.42
CA PRO A 110 24.50 7.53 -1.89
C PRO A 110 25.40 7.00 -3.02
N TYR A 111 25.57 7.82 -4.04
CA TYR A 111 26.43 7.52 -5.19
C TYR A 111 27.25 8.76 -5.53
N TYR A 112 28.59 8.62 -5.56
CA TYR A 112 29.52 9.70 -5.89
C TYR A 112 29.92 9.66 -7.36
N LYS A 113 29.68 10.78 -8.07
CA LYS A 113 30.13 10.97 -9.46
C LYS A 113 30.20 12.46 -9.80
N TYR A 114 31.24 12.87 -10.55
CA TYR A 114 31.46 14.25 -10.98
C TYR A 114 31.48 15.26 -9.80
N ASP A 115 32.25 14.96 -8.76
CA ASP A 115 32.38 15.77 -7.54
C ASP A 115 31.06 16.10 -6.83
N ARG A 116 30.05 15.25 -7.02
CA ARG A 116 28.74 15.36 -6.38
C ARG A 116 28.30 14.03 -5.79
N VAL A 117 27.60 14.12 -4.68
CA VAL A 117 26.92 12.98 -4.09
C VAL A 117 25.48 12.96 -4.59
N TRP A 118 25.15 11.92 -5.33
CA TRP A 118 23.79 11.65 -5.79
C TRP A 118 23.11 10.70 -4.82
N ARG A 119 21.80 10.84 -4.65
CA ARG A 119 20.98 9.90 -3.90
C ARG A 119 20.08 9.16 -4.88
N VAL A 120 20.41 7.91 -5.13
CA VAL A 120 19.73 7.10 -6.14
C VAL A 120 18.93 6.01 -5.46
N GLY A 121 17.64 5.89 -5.83
CA GLY A 121 16.81 4.77 -5.43
C GLY A 121 17.28 3.50 -6.15
N ARG A 122 17.56 2.45 -5.41
CA ARG A 122 17.83 1.12 -5.94
C ARG A 122 17.08 0.04 -5.18
N LYS A 123 16.80 -1.06 -5.84
CA LYS A 123 16.24 -2.25 -5.19
C LYS A 123 17.24 -2.84 -4.20
N LEU A 124 16.71 -3.48 -3.16
CA LEU A 124 17.51 -4.31 -2.28
C LEU A 124 18.07 -5.50 -3.07
N THR A 125 19.32 -5.84 -2.80
CA THR A 125 19.91 -7.10 -3.29
C THR A 125 19.47 -8.26 -2.41
N GLU A 126 19.59 -9.48 -2.93
CA GLU A 126 19.29 -10.68 -2.15
C GLU A 126 20.13 -10.78 -0.87
N ALA A 127 21.42 -10.45 -0.95
CA ALA A 127 22.31 -10.44 0.22
C ALA A 127 21.82 -9.47 1.30
N GLU A 128 21.39 -8.26 0.93
CA GLU A 128 20.83 -7.28 1.87
C GLU A 128 19.50 -7.73 2.47
N VAL A 129 18.67 -8.43 1.69
CA VAL A 129 17.42 -9.01 2.20
C VAL A 129 17.72 -10.09 3.23
N ARG A 130 18.63 -11.03 2.91
CA ARG A 130 19.06 -12.10 3.82
C ARG A 130 19.67 -11.54 5.11
N GLU A 131 20.53 -10.54 4.99
CA GLU A 131 21.13 -9.86 6.15
C GLU A 131 20.06 -9.25 7.06
N ARG A 132 19.06 -8.55 6.50
CA ARG A 132 17.98 -7.96 7.30
C ARG A 132 17.10 -9.02 7.97
N LEU A 133 16.80 -10.11 7.26
CA LEU A 133 15.98 -11.19 7.78
C LEU A 133 16.69 -12.05 8.84
N SER A 134 18.02 -11.94 8.96
CA SER A 134 18.80 -12.67 9.99
C SER A 134 18.55 -12.15 11.41
N THR A 135 17.94 -10.97 11.55
CA THR A 135 17.60 -10.39 12.86
C THR A 135 16.15 -9.90 12.84
N LEU A 136 15.31 -10.54 13.65
CA LEU A 136 13.89 -10.18 13.78
C LEU A 136 13.64 -9.29 15.00
N PRO A 137 12.65 -8.37 14.92
CA PRO A 137 11.82 -8.08 13.77
C PRO A 137 12.57 -7.39 12.64
N ALA A 138 12.36 -7.83 11.39
CA ALA A 138 12.96 -7.20 10.22
C ALA A 138 11.98 -6.16 9.61
N ILE A 139 12.50 -4.98 9.25
CA ILE A 139 11.67 -3.87 8.75
C ILE A 139 12.07 -3.53 7.32
N PHE A 140 11.04 -3.46 6.45
CA PHE A 140 11.13 -3.02 5.05
C PHE A 140 10.20 -1.83 4.85
N THR A 141 10.76 -0.66 4.52
CA THR A 141 10.06 0.62 4.61
C THR A 141 9.56 1.12 3.26
N GLY A 142 8.43 1.82 3.30
CA GLY A 142 7.96 2.67 2.22
C GLY A 142 7.42 1.96 0.99
N ARG A 143 6.84 0.78 1.14
CA ARG A 143 6.20 0.07 0.03
C ARG A 143 4.83 0.65 -0.30
N PHE A 144 4.53 0.79 -1.60
CA PHE A 144 3.19 1.07 -2.09
C PHE A 144 2.34 -0.20 -2.11
N GLU A 145 1.03 -0.06 -2.27
CA GLU A 145 0.05 -1.15 -2.31
C GLU A 145 0.27 -2.22 -3.40
N PHE A 146 1.10 -1.93 -4.42
CA PHE A 146 1.48 -2.91 -5.43
C PHE A 146 2.36 -4.00 -4.82
N GLY A 147 1.90 -5.23 -4.81
CA GLY A 147 2.61 -6.39 -4.24
C GLY A 147 1.91 -6.97 -3.01
N LEU A 148 0.68 -6.53 -2.73
CA LEU A 148 -0.13 -7.13 -1.67
C LEU A 148 -0.43 -8.60 -1.94
N GLU A 149 -0.51 -9.00 -3.22
CA GLU A 149 -0.68 -10.40 -3.62
C GLU A 149 0.45 -11.30 -3.11
N HIS A 150 1.68 -10.80 -3.02
CA HIS A 150 2.80 -11.56 -2.46
C HIS A 150 2.63 -11.76 -0.95
N LEU A 151 2.12 -10.74 -0.26
CA LEU A 151 1.85 -10.83 1.19
C LEU A 151 0.68 -11.74 1.50
N GLU A 152 -0.39 -11.68 0.70
CA GLU A 152 -1.54 -12.57 0.88
C GLU A 152 -1.15 -14.03 0.64
N ARG A 153 -0.37 -14.29 -0.41
CA ARG A 153 0.18 -15.62 -0.66
C ARG A 153 1.07 -16.10 0.51
N ALA A 154 1.96 -15.24 1.01
CA ALA A 154 2.80 -15.59 2.15
C ALA A 154 2.00 -15.89 3.42
N ARG A 155 0.85 -15.21 3.60
CA ARG A 155 -0.09 -15.47 4.70
C ARG A 155 -0.82 -16.79 4.52
N GLU A 156 -1.30 -17.10 3.33
CA GLU A 156 -2.01 -18.36 3.01
C GLU A 156 -1.10 -19.58 3.16
N GLU A 157 0.17 -19.45 2.77
CA GLU A 157 1.18 -20.51 2.83
C GLU A 157 1.97 -20.51 4.16
N GLU A 158 1.66 -19.60 5.09
CA GLU A 158 2.28 -19.46 6.41
C GLU A 158 3.82 -19.34 6.38
N TRP A 159 4.39 -18.69 5.34
CA TRP A 159 5.85 -18.55 5.22
C TRP A 159 6.47 -17.65 6.26
N PHE A 160 5.75 -16.60 6.67
CA PHE A 160 6.18 -15.67 7.72
C PHE A 160 5.01 -14.90 8.33
N GLU A 161 5.20 -14.47 9.58
CA GLU A 161 4.27 -13.56 10.26
C GLU A 161 4.71 -12.10 10.02
N PHE A 162 3.76 -11.23 9.71
CA PHE A 162 4.04 -9.83 9.44
C PHE A 162 2.95 -8.88 9.90
N LYS A 163 3.33 -7.60 10.00
CA LYS A 163 2.41 -6.47 10.13
C LYS A 163 2.70 -5.46 9.03
N ALA A 164 1.65 -4.96 8.37
CA ALA A 164 1.69 -3.79 7.52
C ALA A 164 1.31 -2.57 8.35
N LEU A 165 2.22 -1.61 8.50
CA LEU A 165 2.02 -0.39 9.27
C LEU A 165 2.04 0.81 8.32
N GLU A 166 1.30 1.86 8.65
CA GLU A 166 1.32 3.08 7.87
C GLU A 166 2.75 3.66 7.80
N TYR A 167 3.22 3.88 6.60
CA TYR A 167 4.49 4.58 6.41
C TYR A 167 4.34 6.06 6.79
N ARG A 168 4.94 6.43 7.90
CA ARG A 168 5.10 7.82 8.31
C ARG A 168 6.51 8.26 7.93
N GLY A 169 6.66 8.90 6.76
CA GLY A 169 7.94 9.34 6.23
C GLY A 169 8.79 10.07 7.28
N ARG A 170 10.11 10.00 7.17
CA ARG A 170 11.01 10.79 8.04
C ARG A 170 10.76 12.27 7.78
N GLY A 171 10.06 12.94 8.70
CA GLY A 171 9.97 14.39 8.77
C GLY A 171 8.81 15.05 7.99
N GLY A 172 7.64 14.43 7.89
CA GLY A 172 6.42 15.20 7.73
C GLY A 172 6.14 15.91 9.06
N ARG A 173 6.42 17.21 9.12
CA ARG A 173 5.82 18.05 10.17
C ARG A 173 4.33 18.09 9.87
N ASP A 174 3.54 17.75 10.87
CA ASP A 174 2.10 17.96 10.89
C ASP A 174 1.74 19.42 10.57
#